data_6762df92915fffdd9a83d5f2ca32c76a
#
_entry.id   6762df92915fffdd9a83d5f2ca32c76a
#
_cell.length_a   1.000
_cell.length_b   1.000
_cell.length_c   1.000
_cell.angle_alpha   90.00
_cell.angle_beta   90.00
_cell.angle_gamma   90.00
#
_symmetry.space_group_name_H-M   'P 1'
#
loop_
_entity.id
_entity.type
_entity.pdbx_description
1 polymer ?
#
loop_
_entity_poly.entity_id
_entity_poly.type
_entity_poly.pdbx_seq_one_letter_code
_entity_poly.pdbx_strand_id
1 'polypeptide(L)'
;MVQHTESLADTRIFYTVHKTFRLMTNRFVDATEKLPPSTLQPMIGSHWDFYAAVLHHHHHTEDDNIYPALLAVRPELESLVNTLAEDHRQLADSIDGASAAVTAFVQEPDPANQKSMHEAIVAVRDAFFPHLDVEDAQIIPAITQSMPPKEWDRLDKQALKSIPRQYLPYAVGGLDEVIKGLPEQERPPPPPLPIRLMLAVSWRKKWAAWVKPLLV
;
A
#
# COMPACT_ATOMS: atom_id res chain seq x y z
N MET A 1 43.04 3.85 -9.67
CA MET A 1 41.93 3.80 -8.70
C MET A 1 40.66 3.50 -9.47
N VAL A 2 40.15 2.27 -9.38
CA VAL A 2 38.82 1.94 -9.92
C VAL A 2 37.82 2.54 -8.94
N GLN A 3 37.13 3.60 -9.33
CA GLN A 3 35.94 4.05 -8.60
C GLN A 3 34.91 2.94 -8.69
N HIS A 4 34.73 2.17 -7.64
CA HIS A 4 33.53 1.39 -7.45
C HIS A 4 32.39 2.41 -7.34
N THR A 5 31.66 2.62 -8.44
CA THR A 5 30.32 3.19 -8.35
C THR A 5 29.51 2.19 -7.54
N GLU A 6 29.34 2.45 -6.23
CA GLU A 6 28.41 1.66 -5.42
C GLU A 6 27.05 1.73 -6.11
N SER A 7 26.46 0.56 -6.35
CA SER A 7 25.11 0.51 -6.93
C SER A 7 24.13 1.16 -5.95
N LEU A 8 23.20 1.96 -6.44
CA LEU A 8 22.16 2.58 -5.62
C LEU A 8 21.12 1.54 -5.17
N ALA A 9 20.42 1.82 -4.08
CA ALA A 9 19.28 1.02 -3.64
C ALA A 9 18.17 1.06 -4.69
N ASP A 10 17.59 -0.10 -5.02
CA ASP A 10 16.50 -0.19 -6.01
C ASP A 10 15.14 -0.05 -5.31
N THR A 11 14.63 1.16 -5.24
CA THR A 11 13.38 1.50 -4.56
C THR A 11 12.14 1.42 -5.46
N ARG A 12 12.24 0.90 -6.70
CA ARG A 12 11.10 0.82 -7.64
C ARG A 12 9.92 0.03 -7.09
N ILE A 13 10.18 -0.98 -6.26
CA ILE A 13 9.10 -1.72 -5.60
C ILE A 13 8.34 -0.83 -4.61
N PHE A 14 9.00 0.05 -3.88
CA PHE A 14 8.39 0.97 -2.93
C PHE A 14 7.44 1.94 -3.66
N TYR A 15 7.90 2.59 -4.73
CA TYR A 15 7.01 3.37 -5.61
C TYR A 15 5.81 2.56 -6.13
N THR A 16 6.03 1.29 -6.46
CA THR A 16 4.96 0.41 -6.95
C THR A 16 3.92 0.12 -5.87
N VAL A 17 4.34 -0.03 -4.62
CA VAL A 17 3.45 -0.18 -3.46
C VAL A 17 2.57 1.07 -3.32
N HIS A 18 3.14 2.27 -3.36
CA HIS A 18 2.39 3.53 -3.30
C HIS A 18 1.39 3.68 -4.46
N LYS A 19 1.81 3.38 -5.69
CA LYS A 19 0.89 3.35 -6.86
C LYS A 19 -0.25 2.35 -6.67
N THR A 20 0.03 1.21 -6.04
CA THR A 20 -0.99 0.18 -5.75
C THR A 20 -1.99 0.69 -4.70
N PHE A 21 -1.53 1.37 -3.66
CA PHE A 21 -2.40 1.98 -2.67
C PHE A 21 -3.28 3.07 -3.29
N ARG A 22 -2.72 3.97 -4.11
CA ARG A 22 -3.52 5.00 -4.81
C ARG A 22 -4.60 4.38 -5.69
N LEU A 23 -4.24 3.34 -6.46
CA LEU A 23 -5.20 2.62 -7.30
C LEU A 23 -6.33 2.01 -6.48
N MET A 24 -5.98 1.31 -5.39
CA MET A 24 -6.98 0.61 -4.58
C MET A 24 -7.87 1.58 -3.80
N THR A 25 -7.32 2.64 -3.23
CA THR A 25 -8.12 3.68 -2.54
C THR A 25 -9.16 4.28 -3.50
N ASN A 26 -8.74 4.65 -4.71
CA ASN A 26 -9.66 5.20 -5.72
C ASN A 26 -10.76 4.19 -6.10
N ARG A 27 -10.43 2.89 -6.21
CA ARG A 27 -11.43 1.84 -6.45
C ARG A 27 -12.47 1.74 -5.33
N PHE A 28 -12.05 1.87 -4.08
CA PHE A 28 -12.99 1.90 -2.95
C PHE A 28 -13.88 3.15 -2.99
N VAL A 29 -13.31 4.33 -3.25
CA VAL A 29 -14.07 5.57 -3.42
C VAL A 29 -15.11 5.43 -4.54
N ASP A 30 -14.67 4.99 -5.72
CA ASP A 30 -15.54 4.80 -6.88
C ASP A 30 -16.65 3.77 -6.62
N ALA A 31 -16.30 2.62 -6.02
CA ALA A 31 -17.28 1.57 -5.75
C ALA A 31 -18.33 2.03 -4.72
N THR A 32 -17.91 2.70 -3.65
CA THR A 32 -18.83 3.18 -2.61
C THR A 32 -19.74 4.32 -3.09
N GLU A 33 -19.31 5.08 -4.09
CA GLU A 33 -20.12 6.12 -4.75
C GLU A 33 -21.12 5.54 -5.76
N LYS A 34 -20.67 4.62 -6.62
CA LYS A 34 -21.39 4.23 -7.84
C LYS A 34 -22.20 2.96 -7.71
N LEU A 35 -21.84 2.04 -6.82
CA LEU A 35 -22.52 0.77 -6.67
C LEU A 35 -23.71 0.86 -5.72
N PRO A 36 -24.84 0.15 -6.00
CA PRO A 36 -25.97 0.10 -5.09
C PRO A 36 -25.62 -0.73 -3.83
N PRO A 37 -26.32 -0.46 -2.68
CA PRO A 37 -26.09 -1.18 -1.42
C PRO A 37 -26.11 -2.71 -1.56
N SER A 38 -27.02 -3.25 -2.37
CA SER A 38 -27.13 -4.71 -2.59
C SER A 38 -25.90 -5.35 -3.26
N THR A 39 -25.13 -4.58 -4.01
CA THR A 39 -23.89 -5.04 -4.64
C THR A 39 -22.69 -4.87 -3.68
N LEU A 40 -22.65 -3.78 -2.92
CA LEU A 40 -21.57 -3.47 -1.99
C LEU A 40 -21.57 -4.37 -0.74
N GLN A 41 -22.75 -4.52 -0.13
CA GLN A 41 -22.89 -5.16 1.18
C GLN A 41 -22.23 -6.55 1.29
N PRO A 42 -22.37 -7.48 0.34
CA PRO A 42 -21.81 -8.82 0.46
C PRO A 42 -20.27 -8.87 0.37
N MET A 43 -19.60 -7.79 -0.06
CA MET A 43 -18.18 -7.85 -0.33
C MET A 43 -17.35 -6.78 0.39
N ILE A 44 -17.93 -5.57 0.64
CA ILE A 44 -17.13 -4.40 1.04
C ILE A 44 -16.40 -4.62 2.37
N GLY A 45 -17.02 -5.31 3.34
CA GLY A 45 -16.39 -5.59 4.63
C GLY A 45 -15.08 -6.33 4.48
N SER A 46 -15.08 -7.51 3.85
CA SER A 46 -13.87 -8.31 3.67
C SER A 46 -12.81 -7.65 2.78
N HIS A 47 -13.23 -6.84 1.81
CA HIS A 47 -12.32 -6.10 0.94
C HIS A 47 -11.63 -4.97 1.70
N TRP A 48 -12.40 -4.23 2.51
CA TRP A 48 -11.85 -3.17 3.34
C TRP A 48 -10.95 -3.72 4.43
N ASP A 49 -11.34 -4.79 5.13
CA ASP A 49 -10.51 -5.45 6.16
C ASP A 49 -9.12 -5.82 5.64
N PHE A 50 -9.08 -6.41 4.44
CA PHE A 50 -7.80 -6.69 3.78
C PHE A 50 -7.01 -5.41 3.52
N TYR A 51 -7.64 -4.40 2.92
CA TYR A 51 -6.99 -3.15 2.53
C TYR A 51 -6.45 -2.41 3.75
N ALA A 52 -7.27 -2.23 4.78
CA ALA A 52 -6.87 -1.59 6.04
C ALA A 52 -5.70 -2.32 6.72
N ALA A 53 -5.76 -3.66 6.78
CA ALA A 53 -4.69 -4.45 7.36
C ALA A 53 -3.35 -4.30 6.62
N VAL A 54 -3.37 -4.23 5.28
CA VAL A 54 -2.15 -4.05 4.48
C VAL A 54 -1.63 -2.62 4.60
N LEU A 55 -2.52 -1.63 4.73
CA LEU A 55 -2.13 -0.24 4.91
C LEU A 55 -1.50 0.01 6.29
N HIS A 56 -2.10 -0.51 7.37
CA HIS A 56 -1.47 -0.48 8.70
C HIS A 56 -0.10 -1.20 8.70
N HIS A 57 -0.01 -2.36 8.03
CA HIS A 57 1.24 -3.08 7.92
C HIS A 57 2.34 -2.27 7.21
N HIS A 58 1.99 -1.52 6.18
CA HIS A 58 2.89 -0.63 5.46
C HIS A 58 3.45 0.45 6.39
N HIS A 59 2.61 1.22 7.07
CA HIS A 59 3.04 2.28 8.00
C HIS A 59 3.89 1.71 9.15
N HIS A 60 3.48 0.58 9.77
CA HIS A 60 4.33 -0.07 10.80
C HIS A 60 5.68 -0.53 10.26
N THR A 61 5.75 -0.97 9.00
CA THR A 61 7.04 -1.35 8.40
C THR A 61 7.95 -0.14 8.23
N GLU A 62 7.41 1.01 7.89
CA GLU A 62 8.17 2.26 7.77
C GLU A 62 8.64 2.74 9.14
N ASP A 63 7.74 2.86 10.11
CA ASP A 63 8.05 3.35 11.45
C ASP A 63 9.04 2.46 12.18
N ASP A 64 8.87 1.13 12.10
CA ASP A 64 9.67 0.18 12.89
C ASP A 64 10.99 -0.20 12.22
N ASN A 65 11.10 -0.08 10.88
CA ASN A 65 12.24 -0.64 10.16
C ASN A 65 12.88 0.35 9.17
N ILE A 66 12.09 0.97 8.27
CA ILE A 66 12.64 1.76 7.17
C ILE A 66 13.16 3.10 7.68
N TYR A 67 12.35 3.83 8.43
CA TYR A 67 12.73 5.14 8.96
C TYR A 67 13.92 5.08 9.93
N PRO A 68 13.99 4.15 10.89
CA PRO A 68 15.19 4.00 11.73
C PRO A 68 16.46 3.69 10.92
N ALA A 69 16.36 2.84 9.89
CA ALA A 69 17.50 2.53 9.02
C ALA A 69 17.91 3.74 8.16
N LEU A 70 16.95 4.53 7.68
CA LEU A 70 17.23 5.76 6.94
C LEU A 70 17.91 6.81 7.84
N LEU A 71 17.42 7.03 9.06
CA LEU A 71 17.99 7.98 10.02
C LEU A 71 19.40 7.60 10.46
N ALA A 72 19.74 6.32 10.46
CA ALA A 72 21.11 5.87 10.75
C ALA A 72 22.14 6.39 9.73
N VAL A 73 21.72 6.67 8.49
CA VAL A 73 22.57 7.17 7.40
C VAL A 73 22.26 8.61 7.00
N ARG A 74 21.09 9.12 7.35
CA ARG A 74 20.60 10.47 7.03
C ARG A 74 19.93 11.12 8.26
N PRO A 75 20.70 11.37 9.36
CA PRO A 75 20.13 11.90 10.60
C PRO A 75 19.48 13.29 10.44
N GLU A 76 19.87 14.06 9.44
CA GLU A 76 19.24 15.36 9.16
C GLU A 76 17.78 15.27 8.70
N LEU A 77 17.28 14.09 8.36
CA LEU A 77 15.88 13.87 8.01
C LEU A 77 14.97 13.62 9.23
N GLU A 78 15.51 13.66 10.47
CA GLU A 78 14.76 13.35 11.69
C GLU A 78 13.45 14.17 11.80
N SER A 79 13.50 15.47 11.51
CA SER A 79 12.30 16.33 11.57
C SER A 79 11.23 15.89 10.56
N LEU A 80 11.61 15.53 9.34
CA LEU A 80 10.70 15.03 8.31
C LEU A 80 10.09 13.69 8.73
N VAL A 81 10.94 12.75 9.15
CA VAL A 81 10.50 11.41 9.60
C VAL A 81 9.54 11.51 10.78
N ASN A 82 9.80 12.40 11.76
CA ASN A 82 8.90 12.61 12.88
C ASN A 82 7.54 13.17 12.44
N THR A 83 7.51 14.04 11.42
CA THR A 83 6.27 14.53 10.83
C THR A 83 5.47 13.39 10.17
N LEU A 84 6.13 12.56 9.36
CA LEU A 84 5.49 11.42 8.70
C LEU A 84 4.98 10.37 9.71
N ALA A 85 5.72 10.11 10.79
CA ALA A 85 5.27 9.24 11.88
C ALA A 85 4.05 9.81 12.63
N GLU A 86 3.90 11.14 12.70
CA GLU A 86 2.67 11.76 13.21
C GLU A 86 1.52 11.61 12.21
N ASP A 87 1.78 11.78 10.91
CA ASP A 87 0.78 11.53 9.86
C ASP A 87 0.29 10.08 9.90
N HIS A 88 1.16 9.09 10.15
CA HIS A 88 0.78 7.67 10.30
C HIS A 88 -0.23 7.46 11.44
N ARG A 89 -0.07 8.16 12.59
CA ARG A 89 -1.02 8.07 13.70
C ARG A 89 -2.39 8.63 13.31
N GLN A 90 -2.42 9.78 12.65
CA GLN A 90 -3.67 10.40 12.17
C GLN A 90 -4.33 9.56 11.08
N LEU A 91 -3.53 8.95 10.20
CA LEU A 91 -4.02 8.02 9.18
C LEU A 91 -4.58 6.74 9.81
N ALA A 92 -3.96 6.21 10.86
CA ALA A 92 -4.48 5.06 11.60
C ALA A 92 -5.88 5.35 12.17
N ASP A 93 -6.07 6.50 12.83
CA ASP A 93 -7.38 6.93 13.32
C ASP A 93 -8.41 7.06 12.19
N SER A 94 -8.00 7.59 11.03
CA SER A 94 -8.87 7.73 9.85
C SER A 94 -9.26 6.37 9.26
N ILE A 95 -8.34 5.41 9.19
CA ILE A 95 -8.57 4.05 8.71
C ILE A 95 -9.52 3.31 9.65
N ASP A 96 -9.34 3.46 10.97
CA ASP A 96 -10.19 2.85 11.98
C ASP A 96 -11.61 3.45 11.92
N GLY A 97 -11.74 4.76 11.72
CA GLY A 97 -13.01 5.43 11.48
C GLY A 97 -13.74 4.91 10.25
N ALA A 98 -13.01 4.72 9.13
CA ALA A 98 -13.57 4.14 7.92
C ALA A 98 -13.97 2.66 8.13
N SER A 99 -13.19 1.90 8.88
CA SER A 99 -13.51 0.50 9.24
C SER A 99 -14.80 0.41 10.07
N ALA A 100 -15.01 1.34 10.99
CA ALA A 100 -16.26 1.43 11.75
C ALA A 100 -17.46 1.77 10.84
N ALA A 101 -17.30 2.71 9.90
CA ALA A 101 -18.34 3.08 8.94
C ALA A 101 -18.67 1.93 7.97
N VAL A 102 -17.67 1.19 7.49
CA VAL A 102 -17.86 -0.04 6.69
C VAL A 102 -18.64 -1.08 7.49
N THR A 103 -18.28 -1.28 8.76
CA THR A 103 -18.98 -2.23 9.63
C THR A 103 -20.45 -1.85 9.82
N ALA A 104 -20.73 -0.57 10.07
CA ALA A 104 -22.10 -0.07 10.19
C ALA A 104 -22.92 -0.29 8.92
N PHE A 105 -22.34 0.00 7.74
CA PHE A 105 -23.00 -0.25 6.45
C PHE A 105 -23.24 -1.74 6.20
N VAL A 106 -22.31 -2.63 6.54
CA VAL A 106 -22.51 -4.07 6.38
C VAL A 106 -23.65 -4.59 7.25
N GLN A 107 -23.81 -4.05 8.46
CA GLN A 107 -24.91 -4.39 9.38
C GLN A 107 -26.25 -3.83 8.91
N GLU A 108 -26.28 -2.60 8.43
CA GLU A 108 -27.49 -1.92 7.97
C GLU A 108 -27.19 -1.21 6.61
N PRO A 109 -27.37 -1.92 5.48
CA PRO A 109 -26.99 -1.44 4.15
C PRO A 109 -28.03 -0.48 3.57
N ASP A 110 -28.17 0.69 4.19
CA ASP A 110 -29.03 1.77 3.74
C ASP A 110 -28.24 2.92 3.07
N PRO A 111 -28.90 3.87 2.41
CA PRO A 111 -28.23 4.99 1.75
C PRO A 111 -27.49 5.94 2.71
N ALA A 112 -27.91 6.06 3.96
CA ALA A 112 -27.28 6.95 4.95
C ALA A 112 -25.94 6.34 5.40
N ASN A 113 -25.93 5.05 5.76
CA ASN A 113 -24.73 4.33 6.10
C ASN A 113 -23.77 4.20 4.90
N GLN A 114 -24.28 4.02 3.66
CA GLN A 114 -23.44 4.04 2.47
C GLN A 114 -22.75 5.39 2.30
N LYS A 115 -23.49 6.50 2.46
CA LYS A 115 -22.92 7.85 2.39
C LYS A 115 -21.85 8.06 3.44
N SER A 116 -22.11 7.69 4.70
CA SER A 116 -21.15 7.82 5.80
C SER A 116 -19.88 6.99 5.54
N MET A 117 -20.02 5.77 5.05
CA MET A 117 -18.91 4.91 4.63
C MET A 117 -18.10 5.54 3.50
N HIS A 118 -18.76 6.04 2.45
CA HIS A 118 -18.11 6.73 1.34
C HIS A 118 -17.31 7.95 1.84
N GLU A 119 -17.93 8.81 2.63
CA GLU A 119 -17.27 10.02 3.18
C GLU A 119 -16.05 9.66 4.04
N ALA A 120 -16.11 8.61 4.85
CA ALA A 120 -14.98 8.14 5.65
C ALA A 120 -13.84 7.60 4.78
N ILE A 121 -14.13 6.84 3.73
CA ILE A 121 -13.11 6.34 2.79
C ILE A 121 -12.48 7.49 1.98
N VAL A 122 -13.28 8.49 1.59
CA VAL A 122 -12.77 9.73 0.96
C VAL A 122 -11.82 10.47 1.90
N ALA A 123 -12.16 10.57 3.19
CA ALA A 123 -11.28 11.21 4.18
C ALA A 123 -9.93 10.47 4.33
N VAL A 124 -9.93 9.13 4.30
CA VAL A 124 -8.67 8.34 4.24
C VAL A 124 -7.86 8.70 3.00
N ARG A 125 -8.49 8.75 1.81
CA ARG A 125 -7.80 9.14 0.57
C ARG A 125 -7.16 10.51 0.68
N ASP A 126 -7.93 11.49 1.15
CA ASP A 126 -7.55 12.90 1.16
C ASP A 126 -6.42 13.18 2.18
N ALA A 127 -6.31 12.37 3.24
CA ALA A 127 -5.17 12.40 4.15
C ALA A 127 -3.97 11.60 3.62
N PHE A 128 -4.21 10.44 3.02
CA PHE A 128 -3.17 9.51 2.62
C PHE A 128 -2.38 9.95 1.39
N PHE A 129 -3.03 10.52 0.36
CA PHE A 129 -2.33 10.86 -0.88
C PHE A 129 -1.28 11.97 -0.71
N PRO A 130 -1.54 13.06 0.03
CA PRO A 130 -0.49 14.04 0.34
C PRO A 130 0.68 13.46 1.13
N HIS A 131 0.42 12.53 2.06
CA HIS A 131 1.46 11.80 2.78
C HIS A 131 2.36 11.01 1.81
N LEU A 132 1.77 10.18 0.94
CA LEU A 132 2.50 9.45 -0.09
C LEU A 132 3.28 10.38 -1.04
N ASP A 133 2.75 11.59 -1.35
CA ASP A 133 3.45 12.57 -2.19
C ASP A 133 4.75 13.05 -1.52
N VAL A 134 4.75 13.24 -0.21
CA VAL A 134 5.95 13.62 0.56
C VAL A 134 6.97 12.50 0.56
N GLU A 135 6.55 11.26 0.78
CA GLU A 135 7.44 10.11 0.76
C GLU A 135 8.05 9.86 -0.62
N ASP A 136 7.21 9.90 -1.67
CA ASP A 136 7.64 9.76 -3.07
C ASP A 136 8.67 10.84 -3.45
N ALA A 137 8.51 12.07 -2.93
CA ALA A 137 9.38 13.19 -3.27
C ALA A 137 10.65 13.27 -2.41
N GLN A 138 10.65 12.78 -1.18
CA GLN A 138 11.74 13.02 -0.22
C GLN A 138 12.33 11.74 0.38
N ILE A 139 11.52 10.81 0.85
CA ILE A 139 11.98 9.59 1.53
C ILE A 139 12.56 8.59 0.53
N ILE A 140 11.81 8.26 -0.52
CA ILE A 140 12.27 7.27 -1.52
C ILE A 140 13.56 7.71 -2.21
N PRO A 141 13.72 8.98 -2.65
CA PRO A 141 15.00 9.47 -3.18
C PRO A 141 16.14 9.43 -2.16
N ALA A 142 15.87 9.74 -0.88
CA ALA A 142 16.88 9.67 0.17
C ALA A 142 17.36 8.23 0.42
N ILE A 143 16.45 7.26 0.45
CA ILE A 143 16.79 5.82 0.52
C ILE A 143 17.64 5.44 -0.69
N THR A 144 17.19 5.76 -1.90
CA THR A 144 17.89 5.43 -3.15
C THR A 144 19.33 5.94 -3.14
N GLN A 145 19.56 7.16 -2.65
CA GLN A 145 20.85 7.85 -2.72
C GLN A 145 21.83 7.46 -1.60
N SER A 146 21.34 7.02 -0.44
CA SER A 146 22.16 6.89 0.76
C SER A 146 22.09 5.55 1.48
N MET A 147 21.04 4.75 1.27
CA MET A 147 20.95 3.45 1.92
C MET A 147 21.79 2.41 1.17
N PRO A 148 22.62 1.60 1.84
CA PRO A 148 23.34 0.50 1.20
C PRO A 148 22.35 -0.49 0.54
N PRO A 149 22.56 -0.91 -0.71
CA PRO A 149 21.63 -1.79 -1.43
C PRO A 149 21.31 -3.08 -0.69
N LYS A 150 22.29 -3.68 -0.01
CA LYS A 150 22.08 -4.90 0.79
C LYS A 150 21.14 -4.68 1.98
N GLU A 151 21.19 -3.49 2.58
CA GLU A 151 20.30 -3.14 3.69
C GLU A 151 18.88 -2.90 3.16
N TRP A 152 18.74 -2.19 2.06
CA TRP A 152 17.44 -2.03 1.40
C TRP A 152 16.81 -3.38 1.03
N ASP A 153 17.57 -4.27 0.39
CA ASP A 153 17.15 -5.64 0.04
C ASP A 153 16.71 -6.45 1.27
N ARG A 154 17.36 -6.23 2.41
CA ARG A 154 17.00 -6.90 3.67
C ARG A 154 15.65 -6.40 4.18
N LEU A 155 15.45 -5.08 4.19
CA LEU A 155 14.21 -4.43 4.62
C LEU A 155 13.03 -4.83 3.74
N ASP A 156 13.17 -4.75 2.41
CA ASP A 156 12.15 -5.15 1.44
C ASP A 156 11.73 -6.63 1.61
N LYS A 157 12.69 -7.53 1.77
CA LYS A 157 12.42 -8.95 2.04
C LYS A 157 11.75 -9.17 3.40
N GLN A 158 12.08 -8.37 4.42
CA GLN A 158 11.43 -8.43 5.73
C GLN A 158 9.98 -7.97 5.62
N ALA A 159 9.71 -6.85 4.97
CA ALA A 159 8.37 -6.33 4.71
C ALA A 159 7.47 -7.36 4.01
N LEU A 160 7.97 -7.99 2.94
CA LEU A 160 7.23 -9.04 2.24
C LEU A 160 6.94 -10.26 3.12
N LYS A 161 7.91 -10.70 3.95
CA LYS A 161 7.75 -11.88 4.82
C LYS A 161 6.78 -11.65 5.97
N SER A 162 6.62 -10.44 6.44
CA SER A 162 5.73 -10.09 7.55
C SER A 162 4.27 -9.94 7.12
N ILE A 163 3.97 -9.86 5.81
CA ILE A 163 2.58 -9.90 5.32
C ILE A 163 1.94 -11.25 5.71
N PRO A 164 0.77 -11.25 6.37
CA PRO A 164 0.05 -12.48 6.70
C PRO A 164 -0.23 -13.33 5.44
N ARG A 165 0.04 -14.64 5.52
CA ARG A 165 -0.02 -15.54 4.35
C ARG A 165 -1.35 -15.49 3.59
N GLN A 166 -2.45 -15.27 4.28
CA GLN A 166 -3.78 -15.14 3.69
C GLN A 166 -3.90 -13.93 2.76
N TYR A 167 -3.13 -12.86 3.00
CA TYR A 167 -3.15 -11.62 2.24
C TYR A 167 -2.17 -11.60 1.06
N LEU A 168 -1.14 -12.47 1.07
CA LEU A 168 -0.13 -12.52 0.00
C LEU A 168 -0.71 -12.61 -1.43
N PRO A 169 -1.72 -13.45 -1.73
CA PRO A 169 -2.28 -13.52 -3.08
C PRO A 169 -2.86 -12.19 -3.58
N TYR A 170 -3.41 -11.41 -2.67
CA TYR A 170 -4.08 -10.14 -2.97
C TYR A 170 -3.06 -8.99 -3.02
N ALA A 171 -2.18 -8.88 -2.04
CA ALA A 171 -1.13 -7.86 -2.02
C ALA A 171 -0.20 -8.00 -3.23
N VAL A 172 0.33 -9.21 -3.48
CA VAL A 172 1.22 -9.46 -4.62
C VAL A 172 0.46 -9.42 -5.96
N GLY A 173 -0.82 -9.80 -5.98
CA GLY A 173 -1.67 -9.69 -7.16
C GLY A 173 -1.92 -8.25 -7.59
N GLY A 174 -2.15 -7.35 -6.63
CA GLY A 174 -2.30 -5.91 -6.86
C GLY A 174 -1.02 -5.27 -7.39
N LEU A 175 0.12 -5.61 -6.78
CA LEU A 175 1.43 -5.17 -7.28
C LEU A 175 1.68 -5.66 -8.72
N ASP A 176 1.42 -6.93 -9.04
CA ASP A 176 1.57 -7.49 -10.40
C ASP A 176 0.67 -6.78 -11.43
N GLU A 177 -0.53 -6.36 -11.03
CA GLU A 177 -1.41 -5.56 -11.90
C GLU A 177 -0.77 -4.20 -12.22
N VAL A 178 -0.32 -3.47 -11.21
CA VAL A 178 0.31 -2.15 -11.38
C VAL A 178 1.59 -2.27 -12.20
N ILE A 179 2.47 -3.23 -11.88
CA ILE A 179 3.75 -3.45 -12.59
C ILE A 179 3.52 -3.66 -14.09
N LYS A 180 2.47 -4.36 -14.49
CA LYS A 180 2.17 -4.58 -15.91
C LYS A 180 1.82 -3.29 -16.66
N GLY A 181 1.23 -2.32 -15.98
CA GLY A 181 0.92 -1.01 -16.53
C GLY A 181 2.10 -0.03 -16.57
N LEU A 182 3.20 -0.33 -15.84
CA LEU A 182 4.37 0.56 -15.79
C LEU A 182 5.22 0.49 -17.08
N PRO A 183 5.85 1.61 -17.47
CA PRO A 183 6.94 1.60 -18.43
C PRO A 183 8.07 0.66 -17.97
N GLU A 184 8.77 0.03 -18.90
CA GLU A 184 9.78 -0.99 -18.57
C GLU A 184 10.86 -0.51 -17.58
N GLN A 185 11.32 0.74 -17.75
CA GLN A 185 12.35 1.35 -16.90
C GLN A 185 11.89 1.59 -15.45
N GLU A 186 10.58 1.68 -15.21
CA GLU A 186 9.99 1.88 -13.88
C GLU A 186 9.64 0.56 -13.18
N ARG A 187 9.67 -0.56 -13.91
CA ARG A 187 9.31 -1.85 -13.33
C ARG A 187 10.37 -2.30 -12.32
N PRO A 188 9.96 -2.72 -11.12
CA PRO A 188 10.89 -3.33 -10.17
C PRO A 188 11.43 -4.66 -10.73
N PRO A 189 12.53 -5.17 -10.17
CA PRO A 189 13.03 -6.50 -10.51
C PRO A 189 11.93 -7.57 -10.35
N PRO A 190 11.96 -8.63 -11.16
CA PRO A 190 10.95 -9.68 -11.03
C PRO A 190 11.03 -10.34 -9.66
N PRO A 191 9.89 -10.69 -9.05
CA PRO A 191 9.88 -11.32 -7.74
C PRO A 191 10.55 -12.69 -7.76
N PRO A 192 10.95 -13.23 -6.59
CA PRO A 192 11.56 -14.56 -6.48
C PRO A 192 10.76 -15.64 -7.19
N LEU A 193 11.44 -16.67 -7.71
CA LEU A 193 10.83 -17.73 -8.49
C LEU A 193 9.58 -18.37 -7.86
N PRO A 194 9.53 -18.68 -6.54
CA PRO A 194 8.32 -19.22 -5.93
C PRO A 194 7.10 -18.30 -6.09
N ILE A 195 7.28 -16.99 -5.93
CA ILE A 195 6.21 -15.99 -6.08
C ILE A 195 5.75 -15.93 -7.54
N ARG A 196 6.68 -15.94 -8.50
CA ARG A 196 6.37 -15.98 -9.94
C ARG A 196 5.53 -17.20 -10.31
N LEU A 197 5.85 -18.37 -9.76
CA LEU A 197 5.08 -19.60 -9.99
C LEU A 197 3.68 -19.46 -9.38
N MET A 198 3.53 -18.94 -8.15
CA MET A 198 2.23 -18.74 -7.53
C MET A 198 1.38 -17.72 -8.32
N LEU A 199 1.96 -16.63 -8.80
CA LEU A 199 1.28 -15.69 -9.70
C LEU A 199 0.80 -16.37 -10.97
N ALA A 200 1.64 -17.18 -11.62
CA ALA A 200 1.29 -17.87 -12.86
C ALA A 200 0.17 -18.91 -12.66
N VAL A 201 0.19 -19.64 -11.53
CA VAL A 201 -0.74 -20.76 -11.30
C VAL A 201 -2.08 -20.28 -10.71
N SER A 202 -2.07 -19.36 -9.73
CA SER A 202 -3.29 -19.09 -8.96
C SER A 202 -3.50 -17.63 -8.53
N TRP A 203 -2.46 -16.89 -8.16
CA TRP A 203 -2.63 -15.59 -7.49
C TRP A 203 -3.24 -14.53 -8.42
N ARG A 204 -2.87 -14.49 -9.69
CA ARG A 204 -3.53 -13.59 -10.68
C ARG A 204 -5.02 -13.84 -10.80
N LYS A 205 -5.44 -15.11 -10.79
CA LYS A 205 -6.86 -15.47 -10.84
C LYS A 205 -7.60 -15.06 -9.56
N LYS A 206 -6.98 -15.31 -8.40
CA LYS A 206 -7.54 -14.91 -7.10
C LYS A 206 -7.68 -13.39 -7.01
N TRP A 207 -6.65 -12.64 -7.40
CA TRP A 207 -6.69 -11.19 -7.45
C TRP A 207 -7.78 -10.68 -8.40
N ALA A 208 -7.80 -11.17 -9.64
CA ALA A 208 -8.79 -10.76 -10.63
C ALA A 208 -10.24 -11.01 -10.17
N ALA A 209 -10.49 -12.14 -9.52
CA ALA A 209 -11.80 -12.45 -8.95
C ALA A 209 -12.16 -11.54 -7.78
N TRP A 210 -11.17 -11.24 -6.92
CA TRP A 210 -11.35 -10.41 -5.74
C TRP A 210 -11.56 -8.93 -6.11
N VAL A 211 -10.77 -8.40 -7.05
CA VAL A 211 -10.88 -6.98 -7.43
C VAL A 211 -12.06 -6.68 -8.34
N LYS A 212 -12.57 -7.68 -9.08
CA LYS A 212 -13.65 -7.51 -10.06
C LYS A 212 -14.85 -6.72 -9.54
N PRO A 213 -15.39 -6.97 -8.33
CA PRO A 213 -16.52 -6.22 -7.81
C PRO A 213 -16.24 -4.72 -7.56
N LEU A 214 -14.97 -4.32 -7.43
CA LEU A 214 -14.54 -2.93 -7.24
C LEU A 214 -14.32 -2.18 -8.57
N LEU A 215 -14.44 -2.85 -9.71
CA LEU A 215 -14.23 -2.23 -11.03
C LEU A 215 -15.57 -1.65 -11.53
N VAL A 216 -15.70 -0.32 -11.49
CA VAL A 216 -16.91 0.43 -11.86
C VAL A 216 -16.62 1.48 -12.92
#